data_24922d82776b3668100d6f4a752f96d1
#
_entry.id   24922d82776b3668100d6f4a752f96d1
#
_cell.length_a   1.000
_cell.length_b   1.000
_cell.length_c   1.000
_cell.angle_alpha   90.00
_cell.angle_beta   90.00
_cell.angle_gamma   90.00
#
_symmetry.space_group_name_H-M   'P 1'
#
loop_
_entity.id
_entity.type
_entity.pdbx_description
1 polymer ?
#
loop_
_entity_poly.entity_id
_entity_poly.type
_entity_poly.pdbx_seq_one_letter_code
_entity_poly.pdbx_strand_id
1 'polypeptide(L)'
;SVQGRWRTPIAAEGAEAIHIGGRRLGFSEHTTPGDIPWGDLGVDVVLECTGKFLSPEAIQGHLDRGAKRVVVAAPVKFDGVLNVVMGVNHGLYDPARHPIVTAASCTTNCLAPVVKVVHEAIGIRHGQITTIHDPTNTNVVVDAPHKDLRRARSAMLSLQPTTTGSATAIALIYPDLKGRLNGHAVRAPVLNASLTDCVFEMQRETSAQEVNALFRAAAEGPLA
;
A
#
# COMPACT_ATOMS: atom_id res chain seq x y z
N SER A 1 -7.70 -15.09 -13.18
CA SER A 1 -7.32 -14.59 -11.86
C SER A 1 -8.14 -15.30 -10.78
N VAL A 2 -7.74 -15.15 -9.53
CA VAL A 2 -8.47 -15.73 -8.37
C VAL A 2 -9.86 -15.13 -8.19
N GLN A 3 -10.11 -13.89 -8.66
CA GLN A 3 -11.43 -13.25 -8.66
C GLN A 3 -12.31 -13.67 -9.85
N GLY A 4 -11.84 -14.57 -10.68
CA GLY A 4 -12.56 -15.02 -11.85
C GLY A 4 -12.35 -14.16 -13.09
N ARG A 5 -13.20 -14.38 -14.09
CA ARG A 5 -13.15 -13.69 -15.38
C ARG A 5 -13.91 -12.36 -15.28
N TRP A 6 -13.32 -11.30 -15.84
CA TRP A 6 -14.01 -10.03 -16.01
C TRP A 6 -15.22 -10.19 -16.95
N ARG A 7 -16.38 -9.72 -16.53
CA ARG A 7 -17.66 -9.95 -17.27
C ARG A 7 -18.13 -8.72 -18.04
N THR A 8 -17.68 -7.52 -17.65
CA THR A 8 -18.06 -6.30 -18.37
C THR A 8 -17.40 -6.31 -19.75
N PRO A 9 -18.15 -6.02 -20.83
CA PRO A 9 -17.60 -5.94 -22.18
C PRO A 9 -16.47 -4.91 -22.26
N ILE A 10 -15.38 -5.29 -22.92
CA ILE A 10 -14.24 -4.41 -23.22
C ILE A 10 -14.00 -4.47 -24.73
N ALA A 11 -13.87 -3.30 -25.37
CA ALA A 11 -13.52 -3.18 -26.77
C ALA A 11 -12.46 -2.11 -26.97
N ALA A 12 -11.56 -2.32 -27.93
CA ALA A 12 -10.57 -1.32 -28.36
C ALA A 12 -11.16 -0.42 -29.43
N GLU A 13 -10.81 0.86 -29.40
CA GLU A 13 -11.09 1.85 -30.44
C GLU A 13 -9.74 2.36 -30.97
N GLY A 14 -9.22 1.66 -31.97
CA GLY A 14 -7.86 1.92 -32.46
C GLY A 14 -6.80 1.80 -31.37
N ALA A 15 -5.81 2.69 -31.42
CA ALA A 15 -4.74 2.80 -30.42
C ALA A 15 -5.00 3.92 -29.38
N GLU A 16 -6.13 4.61 -29.48
CA GLU A 16 -6.36 5.85 -28.74
C GLU A 16 -7.37 5.72 -27.60
N ALA A 17 -8.19 4.67 -27.62
CA ALA A 17 -9.20 4.49 -26.61
C ALA A 17 -9.61 3.04 -26.38
N ILE A 18 -10.16 2.79 -25.20
CA ILE A 18 -10.85 1.55 -24.85
C ILE A 18 -12.26 1.87 -24.34
N HIS A 19 -13.19 0.97 -24.62
CA HIS A 19 -14.53 1.02 -24.09
C HIS A 19 -14.72 -0.04 -23.01
N ILE A 20 -15.20 0.35 -21.84
CA ILE A 20 -15.50 -0.56 -20.73
C ILE A 20 -16.95 -0.32 -20.31
N GLY A 21 -17.82 -1.30 -20.53
CA GLY A 21 -19.23 -1.18 -20.19
C GLY A 21 -19.91 0.03 -20.87
N GLY A 22 -19.53 0.36 -22.11
CA GLY A 22 -20.03 1.50 -22.85
C GLY A 22 -19.38 2.86 -22.54
N ARG A 23 -18.52 2.95 -21.52
CA ARG A 23 -17.73 4.17 -21.26
C ARG A 23 -16.47 4.18 -22.10
N ARG A 24 -16.26 5.26 -22.83
CA ARG A 24 -15.02 5.52 -23.56
C ARG A 24 -13.94 6.04 -22.61
N LEU A 25 -12.77 5.42 -22.62
CA LEU A 25 -11.59 5.82 -21.87
C LEU A 25 -10.47 6.09 -22.87
N GLY A 26 -9.89 7.29 -22.84
CA GLY A 26 -8.70 7.61 -23.63
C GLY A 26 -7.54 6.72 -23.21
N PHE A 27 -6.73 6.33 -24.17
CA PHE A 27 -5.51 5.56 -23.99
C PHE A 27 -4.35 6.26 -24.66
N SER A 28 -3.20 6.30 -24.00
CA SER A 28 -1.96 6.77 -24.59
C SER A 28 -0.78 6.00 -23.99
N GLU A 29 0.32 5.96 -24.74
CA GLU A 29 1.53 5.26 -24.33
C GLU A 29 2.69 6.26 -24.25
N HIS A 30 3.29 6.35 -23.06
CA HIS A 30 4.42 7.24 -22.78
C HIS A 30 5.47 6.52 -21.94
N THR A 31 6.74 6.90 -22.08
CA THR A 31 7.85 6.26 -21.37
C THR A 31 8.12 6.87 -20.01
N THR A 32 7.79 8.14 -19.83
CA THR A 32 8.00 8.86 -18.55
C THR A 32 6.78 9.71 -18.17
N PRO A 33 6.58 9.99 -16.87
CA PRO A 33 5.51 10.88 -16.41
C PRO A 33 5.54 12.28 -17.03
N GLY A 34 6.75 12.80 -17.31
CA GLY A 34 6.96 14.12 -17.91
C GLY A 34 6.54 14.23 -19.38
N ASP A 35 6.21 13.13 -20.04
CA ASP A 35 5.77 13.13 -21.44
C ASP A 35 4.22 13.20 -21.57
N ILE A 36 3.49 12.97 -20.48
CA ILE A 36 2.03 12.87 -20.53
C ILE A 36 1.38 14.25 -20.35
N PRO A 37 0.60 14.74 -21.32
CA PRO A 37 0.04 16.09 -21.30
C PRO A 37 -1.24 16.19 -20.43
N TRP A 38 -1.12 15.96 -19.11
CA TRP A 38 -2.26 15.91 -18.20
C TRP A 38 -3.12 17.18 -18.21
N GLY A 39 -2.49 18.35 -18.35
CA GLY A 39 -3.20 19.63 -18.43
C GLY A 39 -4.08 19.72 -19.68
N ASP A 40 -3.57 19.30 -20.85
CA ASP A 40 -4.31 19.32 -22.12
C ASP A 40 -5.47 18.32 -22.09
N LEU A 41 -5.30 17.23 -21.34
CA LEU A 41 -6.33 16.20 -21.12
C LEU A 41 -7.35 16.58 -20.04
N GLY A 42 -7.17 17.71 -19.35
CA GLY A 42 -8.04 18.16 -18.26
C GLY A 42 -8.04 17.25 -17.04
N VAL A 43 -6.92 16.54 -16.78
CA VAL A 43 -6.82 15.58 -15.67
C VAL A 43 -6.52 16.30 -14.37
N ASP A 44 -7.37 16.15 -13.38
CA ASP A 44 -7.19 16.71 -12.05
C ASP A 44 -6.31 15.82 -11.15
N VAL A 45 -6.52 14.51 -11.20
CA VAL A 45 -5.87 13.53 -10.31
C VAL A 45 -5.23 12.42 -11.13
N VAL A 46 -3.96 12.18 -10.90
CA VAL A 46 -3.22 11.04 -11.47
C VAL A 46 -3.07 9.94 -10.42
N LEU A 47 -3.39 8.71 -10.80
CA LEU A 47 -3.05 7.51 -10.01
C LEU A 47 -1.78 6.90 -10.57
N GLU A 48 -0.64 7.07 -9.87
CA GLU A 48 0.64 6.47 -10.24
C GLU A 48 0.68 5.03 -9.76
N CYS A 49 0.39 4.10 -10.66
CA CYS A 49 0.27 2.67 -10.37
C CYS A 49 1.34 1.80 -11.04
N THR A 50 2.39 2.40 -11.61
CA THR A 50 3.42 1.65 -12.35
C THR A 50 4.40 0.93 -11.42
N GLY A 51 4.58 1.42 -10.18
CA GLY A 51 5.57 0.93 -9.25
C GLY A 51 7.03 1.25 -9.65
N LYS A 52 7.24 2.06 -10.68
CA LYS A 52 8.56 2.44 -11.22
C LYS A 52 8.94 3.88 -10.86
N PHE A 53 8.00 4.80 -10.97
CA PHE A 53 8.23 6.24 -10.80
C PHE A 53 7.97 6.65 -9.36
N LEU A 54 8.91 6.29 -8.47
CA LEU A 54 8.79 6.51 -7.02
C LEU A 54 9.77 7.56 -6.49
N SER A 55 10.59 8.17 -7.36
CA SER A 55 11.46 9.28 -6.97
C SER A 55 10.71 10.62 -6.97
N PRO A 56 11.16 11.61 -6.17
CA PRO A 56 10.55 12.94 -6.16
C PRO A 56 10.41 13.55 -7.56
N GLU A 57 11.48 13.47 -8.36
CA GLU A 57 11.55 14.06 -9.70
C GLU A 57 10.57 13.39 -10.67
N ALA A 58 10.46 12.06 -10.59
CA ALA A 58 9.55 11.31 -11.45
C ALA A 58 8.08 11.62 -11.15
N ILE A 59 7.73 11.71 -9.85
CA ILE A 59 6.36 12.03 -9.44
C ILE A 59 6.05 13.51 -9.73
N GLN A 60 7.02 14.42 -9.53
CA GLN A 60 6.88 15.84 -9.87
C GLN A 60 6.57 16.03 -11.36
N GLY A 61 7.12 15.18 -12.22
CA GLY A 61 6.83 15.20 -13.66
C GLY A 61 5.33 15.14 -14.00
N HIS A 62 4.51 14.50 -13.21
CA HIS A 62 3.05 14.53 -13.39
C HIS A 62 2.46 15.93 -13.10
N LEU A 63 2.91 16.57 -12.01
CA LEU A 63 2.44 17.91 -11.64
C LEU A 63 2.91 18.96 -12.65
N ASP A 64 4.16 18.88 -13.11
CA ASP A 64 4.74 19.79 -14.10
C ASP A 64 4.00 19.72 -15.45
N ARG A 65 3.32 18.61 -15.73
CA ARG A 65 2.51 18.41 -16.94
C ARG A 65 1.03 18.71 -16.73
N GLY A 66 0.67 19.34 -15.62
CA GLY A 66 -0.65 19.91 -15.37
C GLY A 66 -1.61 19.08 -14.52
N ALA A 67 -1.19 17.92 -14.00
CA ALA A 67 -1.96 17.23 -12.98
C ALA A 67 -2.03 18.09 -11.70
N LYS A 68 -3.20 18.19 -11.08
CA LYS A 68 -3.34 18.96 -9.83
C LYS A 68 -2.94 18.15 -8.61
N ARG A 69 -3.06 16.84 -8.67
CA ARG A 69 -2.77 15.90 -7.58
C ARG A 69 -2.23 14.58 -8.11
N VAL A 70 -1.36 13.95 -7.31
CA VAL A 70 -0.87 12.59 -7.60
C VAL A 70 -1.11 11.70 -6.40
N VAL A 71 -1.73 10.56 -6.63
CA VAL A 71 -1.87 9.47 -5.64
C VAL A 71 -0.99 8.32 -6.09
N VAL A 72 0.04 8.02 -5.33
CA VAL A 72 0.98 6.93 -5.64
C VAL A 72 0.49 5.64 -4.98
N ALA A 73 0.30 4.58 -5.75
CA ALA A 73 -0.15 3.26 -5.28
C ALA A 73 0.98 2.43 -4.63
N ALA A 74 1.97 3.10 -4.06
CA ALA A 74 3.10 2.50 -3.36
C ALA A 74 3.65 3.49 -2.32
N PRO A 75 4.28 3.03 -1.22
CA PRO A 75 4.88 3.94 -0.26
C PRO A 75 6.11 4.64 -0.88
N VAL A 76 6.24 5.93 -0.62
CA VAL A 76 7.46 6.69 -0.91
C VAL A 76 8.12 7.16 0.38
N LYS A 77 9.43 7.43 0.34
CA LYS A 77 10.26 7.66 1.53
C LYS A 77 10.98 9.01 1.52
N PHE A 78 10.40 10.01 0.85
CA PHE A 78 10.95 11.36 0.86
C PHE A 78 10.02 12.34 1.55
N ASP A 79 10.57 13.46 2.01
CA ASP A 79 9.83 14.45 2.77
C ASP A 79 8.75 15.16 1.94
N GLY A 80 7.71 15.64 2.62
CA GLY A 80 6.59 16.35 2.00
C GLY A 80 5.49 15.48 1.41
N VAL A 81 5.62 14.15 1.48
CA VAL A 81 4.59 13.21 1.02
C VAL A 81 3.94 12.50 2.19
N LEU A 82 2.62 12.59 2.26
CA LEU A 82 1.83 11.88 3.26
C LEU A 82 1.48 10.48 2.76
N ASN A 83 1.94 9.45 3.50
CA ASN A 83 1.49 8.08 3.31
C ASN A 83 0.15 7.91 4.05
N VAL A 84 -0.95 7.85 3.29
CA VAL A 84 -2.31 7.83 3.83
C VAL A 84 -2.80 6.42 4.06
N VAL A 85 -3.35 6.18 5.24
CA VAL A 85 -4.18 5.00 5.55
C VAL A 85 -5.55 5.51 5.95
N MET A 86 -6.57 5.16 5.15
CA MET A 86 -7.95 5.57 5.41
C MET A 86 -8.43 5.04 6.77
N GLY A 87 -9.22 5.84 7.47
CA GLY A 87 -9.66 5.51 8.83
C GLY A 87 -8.61 5.75 9.93
N VAL A 88 -7.32 5.90 9.56
CA VAL A 88 -6.23 6.02 10.54
C VAL A 88 -5.66 7.44 10.57
N ASN A 89 -5.04 7.88 9.48
CA ASN A 89 -4.37 9.19 9.42
C ASN A 89 -4.83 10.08 8.26
N HIS A 90 -5.90 9.74 7.57
CA HIS A 90 -6.43 10.52 6.45
C HIS A 90 -6.81 11.95 6.83
N GLY A 91 -7.19 12.19 8.10
CA GLY A 91 -7.44 13.53 8.61
C GLY A 91 -6.23 14.47 8.63
N LEU A 92 -5.01 13.95 8.42
CA LEU A 92 -3.80 14.76 8.27
C LEU A 92 -3.65 15.32 6.85
N TYR A 93 -4.49 14.91 5.90
CA TYR A 93 -4.43 15.41 4.53
C TYR A 93 -4.86 16.88 4.48
N ASP A 94 -3.96 17.69 3.94
CA ASP A 94 -4.17 19.10 3.65
C ASP A 94 -3.92 19.32 2.14
N PRO A 95 -4.94 19.69 1.36
CA PRO A 95 -4.80 19.87 -0.08
C PRO A 95 -3.83 20.99 -0.48
N ALA A 96 -3.56 21.94 0.40
CA ALA A 96 -2.59 23.00 0.14
C ALA A 96 -1.14 22.54 0.34
N ARG A 97 -0.93 21.54 1.20
CA ARG A 97 0.41 21.06 1.59
C ARG A 97 0.78 19.72 0.93
N HIS A 98 -0.20 18.93 0.51
CA HIS A 98 -0.01 17.57 0.03
C HIS A 98 -0.52 17.40 -1.41
N PRO A 99 0.16 17.99 -2.41
CA PRO A 99 -0.18 17.74 -3.82
C PRO A 99 0.10 16.30 -4.23
N ILE A 100 1.01 15.63 -3.51
CA ILE A 100 1.35 14.21 -3.68
C ILE A 100 1.00 13.49 -2.37
N VAL A 101 0.26 12.41 -2.49
CA VAL A 101 -0.01 11.46 -1.39
C VAL A 101 0.24 10.04 -1.87
N THR A 102 0.39 9.12 -0.93
CA THR A 102 0.45 7.69 -1.27
C THR A 102 -0.67 6.92 -0.59
N ALA A 103 -1.05 5.80 -1.19
CA ALA A 103 -1.95 4.82 -0.57
C ALA A 103 -1.20 3.86 0.39
N ALA A 104 0.02 4.22 0.82
CA ALA A 104 0.91 3.40 1.65
C ALA A 104 1.17 2.00 1.04
N SER A 105 1.46 0.99 1.86
CA SER A 105 1.62 -0.40 1.42
C SER A 105 0.44 -1.27 1.84
N CYS A 106 0.25 -2.40 1.17
CA CYS A 106 -0.79 -3.38 1.50
C CYS A 106 -0.70 -3.82 2.98
N THR A 107 0.50 -4.18 3.45
CA THR A 107 0.71 -4.58 4.85
C THR A 107 0.47 -3.40 5.82
N THR A 108 0.85 -2.17 5.45
CA THR A 108 0.58 -0.99 6.29
C THR A 108 -0.92 -0.72 6.40
N ASN A 109 -1.67 -0.88 5.32
CA ASN A 109 -3.14 -0.74 5.33
C ASN A 109 -3.84 -1.81 6.17
N CYS A 110 -3.27 -3.01 6.27
CA CYS A 110 -3.74 -4.05 7.18
C CYS A 110 -3.37 -3.74 8.64
N LEU A 111 -2.11 -3.39 8.89
CA LEU A 111 -1.55 -3.29 10.24
C LEU A 111 -1.99 -2.00 10.96
N ALA A 112 -2.06 -0.86 10.26
CA ALA A 112 -2.33 0.43 10.90
C ALA A 112 -3.71 0.50 11.58
N PRO A 113 -4.82 -0.01 11.00
CA PRO A 113 -6.10 -0.10 11.70
C PRO A 113 -6.04 -1.00 12.95
N VAL A 114 -5.31 -2.13 12.87
CA VAL A 114 -5.12 -3.03 14.01
C VAL A 114 -4.40 -2.32 15.14
N VAL A 115 -3.27 -1.67 14.83
CA VAL A 115 -2.49 -0.90 15.81
C VAL A 115 -3.34 0.24 16.38
N LYS A 116 -4.09 0.97 15.54
CA LYS A 116 -4.98 2.04 15.99
C LYS A 116 -5.91 1.55 17.11
N VAL A 117 -6.67 0.49 16.83
CA VAL A 117 -7.66 -0.03 17.79
C VAL A 117 -7.01 -0.45 19.11
N VAL A 118 -5.92 -1.19 19.01
CA VAL A 118 -5.28 -1.77 20.21
C VAL A 118 -4.46 -0.73 20.96
N HIS A 119 -3.69 0.09 20.26
CA HIS A 119 -2.80 1.06 20.87
C HIS A 119 -3.54 2.21 21.52
N GLU A 120 -4.57 2.77 20.86
CA GLU A 120 -5.35 3.88 21.39
C GLU A 120 -6.22 3.46 22.60
N ALA A 121 -6.70 2.20 22.66
CA ALA A 121 -7.56 1.73 23.73
C ALA A 121 -6.81 1.10 24.92
N ILE A 122 -5.71 0.39 24.67
CA ILE A 122 -5.02 -0.40 25.70
C ILE A 122 -3.57 0.06 25.87
N GLY A 123 -2.94 0.51 24.77
CA GLY A 123 -1.52 0.83 24.69
C GLY A 123 -0.66 -0.37 24.37
N ILE A 124 0.26 -0.21 23.41
CA ILE A 124 1.27 -1.20 23.06
C ILE A 124 2.59 -0.79 23.68
N ARG A 125 3.22 -1.68 24.42
CA ARG A 125 4.55 -1.48 25.00
C ARG A 125 5.63 -1.77 23.98
N HIS A 126 5.57 -2.94 23.36
CA HIS A 126 6.35 -3.35 22.19
C HIS A 126 5.68 -4.55 21.50
N GLY A 127 6.18 -4.93 20.32
CA GLY A 127 5.61 -6.07 19.61
C GLY A 127 6.40 -6.54 18.40
N GLN A 128 6.02 -7.73 17.94
CA GLN A 128 6.57 -8.39 16.77
C GLN A 128 5.45 -8.64 15.76
N ILE A 129 5.73 -8.32 14.49
CA ILE A 129 4.82 -8.52 13.38
C ILE A 129 5.43 -9.52 12.40
N THR A 130 4.68 -10.56 12.07
CA THR A 130 5.05 -11.51 11.01
C THR A 130 4.00 -11.44 9.91
N THR A 131 4.43 -11.14 8.67
CA THR A 131 3.53 -11.16 7.52
C THR A 131 3.86 -12.36 6.65
N ILE A 132 2.92 -13.30 6.54
CA ILE A 132 2.96 -14.40 5.57
C ILE A 132 2.29 -13.85 4.32
N HIS A 133 3.08 -13.60 3.27
CA HIS A 133 2.70 -12.75 2.15
C HIS A 133 2.71 -13.50 0.83
N ASP A 134 1.72 -13.25 -0.02
CA ASP A 134 1.73 -13.74 -1.39
C ASP A 134 2.94 -13.21 -2.19
N PRO A 135 3.36 -13.88 -3.27
CA PRO A 135 4.36 -13.36 -4.19
C PRO A 135 3.85 -12.10 -4.92
N THR A 136 4.74 -11.14 -5.12
CA THR A 136 4.47 -9.94 -5.91
C THR A 136 5.50 -9.85 -7.05
N ASN A 137 5.41 -8.84 -7.90
CA ASN A 137 6.32 -8.63 -9.03
C ASN A 137 7.81 -8.51 -8.67
N THR A 138 8.14 -8.33 -7.39
CA THR A 138 9.53 -8.32 -6.90
C THR A 138 10.07 -9.70 -6.56
N ASN A 139 9.27 -10.75 -6.68
CA ASN A 139 9.65 -12.13 -6.42
C ASN A 139 9.86 -12.88 -7.74
N VAL A 140 10.88 -13.71 -7.79
CA VAL A 140 11.15 -14.55 -8.97
C VAL A 140 10.25 -15.78 -8.97
N VAL A 141 9.68 -16.12 -10.14
CA VAL A 141 8.82 -17.29 -10.31
C VAL A 141 9.66 -18.57 -10.36
N VAL A 142 10.80 -18.51 -11.03
CA VAL A 142 11.82 -19.57 -11.09
C VAL A 142 13.11 -19.07 -10.44
N ASP A 143 14.00 -19.97 -10.05
CA ASP A 143 15.29 -19.61 -9.49
C ASP A 143 16.04 -18.67 -10.45
N ALA A 144 16.46 -17.50 -9.96
CA ALA A 144 17.16 -16.50 -10.74
C ALA A 144 18.10 -15.67 -9.85
N PRO A 145 19.15 -15.07 -10.41
CA PRO A 145 20.01 -14.16 -9.67
C PRO A 145 19.24 -12.99 -9.08
N HIS A 146 19.49 -12.70 -7.80
CA HIS A 146 18.87 -11.59 -7.09
C HIS A 146 19.86 -11.01 -6.06
N LYS A 147 19.87 -9.69 -5.88
CA LYS A 147 20.76 -9.01 -4.89
C LYS A 147 20.54 -9.45 -3.44
N ASP A 148 19.31 -9.82 -3.08
CA ASP A 148 18.99 -10.49 -1.82
C ASP A 148 18.87 -11.99 -2.11
N LEU A 149 19.84 -12.77 -1.66
CA LEU A 149 19.92 -14.20 -1.94
C LEU A 149 18.70 -15.00 -1.42
N ARG A 150 18.01 -14.49 -0.40
CA ARG A 150 16.78 -15.11 0.08
C ARG A 150 15.66 -15.06 -0.97
N ARG A 151 15.71 -14.09 -1.90
CA ARG A 151 14.75 -13.88 -2.99
C ARG A 151 15.21 -14.48 -4.32
N ALA A 152 16.35 -15.16 -4.35
CA ALA A 152 16.89 -15.80 -5.56
C ALA A 152 16.21 -17.15 -5.87
N ARG A 153 15.45 -17.69 -4.93
CA ARG A 153 14.71 -18.96 -5.09
C ARG A 153 13.29 -18.71 -5.58
N SER A 154 12.72 -19.71 -6.24
CA SER A 154 11.34 -19.65 -6.74
C SER A 154 10.35 -19.34 -5.63
N ALA A 155 9.60 -18.26 -5.78
CA ALA A 155 8.54 -17.89 -4.86
C ALA A 155 7.33 -18.84 -4.91
N MET A 156 7.24 -19.64 -5.96
CA MET A 156 6.15 -20.60 -6.13
C MET A 156 6.44 -21.98 -5.51
N LEU A 157 7.70 -22.23 -5.11
CA LEU A 157 8.14 -23.52 -4.57
C LEU A 157 8.82 -23.41 -3.21
N SER A 158 9.11 -22.19 -2.74
CA SER A 158 9.89 -21.98 -1.51
C SER A 158 9.30 -20.85 -0.67
N LEU A 159 9.38 -20.97 0.64
CA LEU A 159 9.22 -19.86 1.55
C LEU A 159 10.42 -18.91 1.41
N GLN A 160 10.16 -17.62 1.27
CA GLN A 160 11.22 -16.61 1.14
C GLN A 160 11.16 -15.61 2.32
N PRO A 161 11.94 -15.80 3.38
CA PRO A 161 12.07 -14.81 4.43
C PRO A 161 12.63 -13.49 3.88
N THR A 162 12.02 -12.38 4.26
CA THR A 162 12.43 -11.05 3.79
C THR A 162 12.12 -9.98 4.83
N THR A 163 12.66 -8.79 4.61
CA THR A 163 12.34 -7.62 5.43
C THR A 163 10.98 -7.05 5.07
N THR A 164 10.36 -6.34 6.01
CA THR A 164 9.18 -5.50 5.78
C THR A 164 9.43 -4.09 6.32
N GLY A 165 8.91 -3.08 5.64
CA GLY A 165 8.92 -1.70 6.12
C GLY A 165 7.71 -1.33 6.99
N SER A 166 6.80 -2.27 7.26
CA SER A 166 5.51 -1.96 7.88
C SER A 166 5.64 -1.47 9.32
N ALA A 167 6.54 -2.06 10.13
CA ALA A 167 6.79 -1.58 11.48
C ALA A 167 7.34 -0.14 11.50
N THR A 168 8.22 0.20 10.54
CA THR A 168 8.72 1.57 10.37
C THR A 168 7.61 2.51 9.91
N ALA A 169 6.73 2.07 9.01
CA ALA A 169 5.60 2.87 8.55
C ALA A 169 4.60 3.17 9.67
N ILE A 170 4.36 2.23 10.59
CA ILE A 170 3.54 2.47 11.78
C ILE A 170 4.19 3.55 12.68
N ALA A 171 5.49 3.59 12.81
CA ALA A 171 6.18 4.61 13.61
C ALA A 171 6.10 6.03 13.00
N LEU A 172 5.73 6.17 11.73
CA LEU A 172 5.41 7.47 11.13
C LEU A 172 4.01 7.95 11.51
N ILE A 173 3.09 7.02 11.79
CA ILE A 173 1.71 7.31 12.22
C ILE A 173 1.64 7.49 13.75
N TYR A 174 2.34 6.60 14.47
CA TYR A 174 2.44 6.58 15.93
C TYR A 174 3.91 6.73 16.34
N PRO A 175 4.44 7.96 16.48
CA PRO A 175 5.86 8.21 16.76
C PRO A 175 6.35 7.61 18.08
N ASP A 176 5.49 7.46 19.06
CA ASP A 176 5.78 6.83 20.35
C ASP A 176 6.04 5.32 20.25
N LEU A 177 5.62 4.66 19.15
CA LEU A 177 5.94 3.26 18.85
C LEU A 177 7.26 3.10 18.08
N LYS A 178 8.00 4.20 17.83
CA LYS A 178 9.31 4.13 17.16
C LYS A 178 10.29 3.27 17.96
N GLY A 179 10.82 2.23 17.30
CA GLY A 179 11.75 1.27 17.94
C GLY A 179 11.09 0.24 18.86
N ARG A 180 9.77 0.31 19.06
CA ARG A 180 9.02 -0.64 19.88
C ARG A 180 8.36 -1.76 19.08
N LEU A 181 8.15 -1.55 17.78
CA LEU A 181 7.64 -2.56 16.87
C LEU A 181 8.77 -3.05 15.95
N ASN A 182 8.86 -4.36 15.80
CA ASN A 182 9.73 -4.99 14.82
C ASN A 182 8.91 -5.93 13.93
N GLY A 183 9.44 -6.29 12.76
CA GLY A 183 8.71 -7.16 11.88
C GLY A 183 9.55 -7.76 10.76
N HIS A 184 9.08 -8.88 10.27
CA HIS A 184 9.59 -9.52 9.06
C HIS A 184 8.43 -10.06 8.23
N ALA A 185 8.74 -10.41 6.98
CA ALA A 185 7.79 -11.06 6.11
C ALA A 185 8.36 -12.37 5.58
N VAL A 186 7.48 -13.32 5.31
CA VAL A 186 7.80 -14.57 4.63
C VAL A 186 6.90 -14.66 3.41
N ARG A 187 7.49 -14.66 2.22
CA ARG A 187 6.73 -14.92 0.99
C ARG A 187 6.39 -16.39 0.92
N ALA A 188 5.14 -16.69 0.64
CA ALA A 188 4.59 -18.03 0.57
C ALA A 188 3.92 -18.25 -0.79
N PRO A 189 3.92 -19.47 -1.35
CA PRO A 189 3.33 -19.79 -2.65
C PRO A 189 1.80 -19.86 -2.58
N VAL A 190 1.17 -18.74 -2.28
CA VAL A 190 -0.29 -18.58 -2.27
C VAL A 190 -0.71 -17.65 -3.41
N LEU A 191 -1.88 -17.87 -3.96
CA LEU A 191 -2.33 -17.17 -5.17
C LEU A 191 -2.72 -15.71 -4.90
N ASN A 192 -3.16 -15.42 -3.68
CA ASN A 192 -3.69 -14.10 -3.35
C ASN A 192 -3.79 -13.92 -1.84
N ALA A 193 -3.70 -12.67 -1.40
CA ALA A 193 -3.81 -12.22 -0.03
C ALA A 193 -2.62 -12.63 0.87
N SER A 194 -2.64 -12.10 2.07
CA SER A 194 -1.59 -12.29 3.07
C SER A 194 -2.20 -12.40 4.45
N LEU A 195 -1.49 -13.04 5.36
CA LEU A 195 -1.84 -13.10 6.78
C LEU A 195 -0.83 -12.24 7.55
N THR A 196 -1.32 -11.37 8.41
CA THR A 196 -0.47 -10.63 9.36
C THR A 196 -0.72 -11.15 10.77
N ASP A 197 0.31 -11.71 11.37
CA ASP A 197 0.33 -12.14 12.77
C ASP A 197 1.01 -11.06 13.62
N CYS A 198 0.31 -10.61 14.66
CA CYS A 198 0.78 -9.55 15.54
C CYS A 198 0.82 -10.05 16.99
N VAL A 199 2.00 -10.04 17.58
CA VAL A 199 2.20 -10.32 19.00
C VAL A 199 2.57 -9.02 19.70
N PHE A 200 1.72 -8.53 20.59
CA PHE A 200 1.94 -7.29 21.33
C PHE A 200 2.01 -7.52 22.84
N GLU A 201 3.00 -6.92 23.47
CA GLU A 201 2.96 -6.70 24.92
C GLU A 201 2.20 -5.42 25.19
N MET A 202 1.15 -5.54 25.97
CA MET A 202 0.23 -4.44 26.28
C MET A 202 0.70 -3.63 27.48
N GLN A 203 0.26 -2.36 27.57
CA GLN A 203 0.57 -1.50 28.72
C GLN A 203 -0.23 -1.86 29.97
N ARG A 204 -1.36 -2.52 29.81
CA ARG A 204 -2.21 -3.05 30.88
C ARG A 204 -2.74 -4.44 30.56
N GLU A 205 -3.21 -5.14 31.56
CA GLU A 205 -3.92 -6.39 31.38
C GLU A 205 -5.18 -6.21 30.50
N THR A 206 -5.48 -7.22 29.71
CA THR A 206 -6.62 -7.27 28.81
C THR A 206 -7.07 -8.72 28.62
N SER A 207 -8.20 -8.90 27.93
CA SER A 207 -8.76 -10.20 27.60
C SER A 207 -9.12 -10.30 26.12
N ALA A 208 -9.25 -11.52 25.62
CA ALA A 208 -9.73 -11.75 24.25
C ALA A 208 -11.11 -11.14 24.00
N GLN A 209 -11.98 -11.16 25.02
CA GLN A 209 -13.32 -10.58 24.96
C GLN A 209 -13.27 -9.07 24.78
N GLU A 210 -12.41 -8.38 25.55
CA GLU A 210 -12.22 -6.93 25.46
C GLU A 210 -11.65 -6.55 24.08
N VAL A 211 -10.58 -7.21 23.66
CA VAL A 211 -9.94 -6.93 22.36
C VAL A 211 -10.94 -7.12 21.20
N ASN A 212 -11.70 -8.22 21.21
CA ASN A 212 -12.72 -8.46 20.19
C ASN A 212 -13.86 -7.43 20.23
N ALA A 213 -14.24 -6.93 21.40
CA ALA A 213 -15.24 -5.88 21.54
C ALA A 213 -14.74 -4.55 20.96
N LEU A 214 -13.49 -4.19 21.20
CA LEU A 214 -12.85 -3.00 20.61
C LEU A 214 -12.82 -3.04 19.10
N PHE A 215 -12.46 -4.19 18.50
CA PHE A 215 -12.49 -4.35 17.04
C PHE A 215 -13.89 -4.25 16.46
N ARG A 216 -14.91 -4.84 17.11
CA ARG A 216 -16.30 -4.70 16.67
C ARG A 216 -16.77 -3.26 16.71
N ALA A 217 -16.52 -2.56 17.80
CA ALA A 217 -16.87 -1.14 17.93
C ALA A 217 -16.19 -0.27 16.89
N ALA A 218 -14.92 -0.55 16.56
CA ALA A 218 -14.20 0.16 15.52
C ALA A 218 -14.78 -0.10 14.13
N ALA A 219 -15.14 -1.34 13.82
CA ALA A 219 -15.73 -1.75 12.53
C ALA A 219 -17.16 -1.18 12.33
N GLU A 220 -17.91 -0.92 13.41
CA GLU A 220 -19.22 -0.29 13.38
C GLU A 220 -19.15 1.25 13.46
N GLY A 221 -17.96 1.81 13.61
CA GLY A 221 -17.70 3.23 13.86
C GLY A 221 -16.60 3.80 12.95
N PRO A 222 -15.45 4.20 13.54
CA PRO A 222 -14.44 4.98 12.80
C PRO A 222 -13.72 4.21 11.68
N LEU A 223 -13.86 2.89 11.62
CA LEU A 223 -13.27 2.04 10.59
C LEU A 223 -14.33 1.31 9.74
N ALA A 224 -15.58 1.77 9.75
CA ALA A 224 -16.69 1.21 8.99
C ALA A 224 -16.51 1.33 7.47
#